data_60928a152fb45731d36e9b10c71169b6
#
_entry.id   60928a152fb45731d36e9b10c71169b6
#
_cell.length_a   1.000
_cell.length_b   1.000
_cell.length_c   1.000
_cell.angle_alpha   90.00
_cell.angle_beta   90.00
_cell.angle_gamma   90.00
#
_symmetry.space_group_name_H-M   'P 1'
#
loop_
_entity.id
_entity.type
_entity.pdbx_description
1 polymer ?
#
loop_
_entity_poly.entity_id
_entity_poly.type
_entity_poly.pdbx_seq_one_letter_code
_entity_poly.pdbx_strand_id
1 'polypeptide(L)'
;GGISVDDSKSGCICHSSSPASDLMVTLSGLPATYDAGVRYNLTVALSGGPEVTSNPTNQGGFNLEASAGDLSSVDSNTQEKEDGSLTHNSEGNDQRSWKVEWVAPADDSLRVSFTLRGNAVNGDGEASEEDHWNEAEYTSKGSGYEEESPGLSTILTIALLLGIACRRRLRY
;
A
#
# COMPACT_ATOMS: atom_id res chain seq x y z
N GLY A 1 2.76 13.39 15.63
CA GLY A 1 2.70 12.00 15.17
C GLY A 1 2.77 11.90 13.65
N GLY A 2 2.91 10.68 13.16
CA GLY A 2 3.00 10.38 11.74
C GLY A 2 4.39 10.60 11.14
N ILE A 3 4.75 9.76 10.19
CA ILE A 3 6.04 9.76 9.50
C ILE A 3 5.87 9.99 8.00
N SER A 4 6.93 10.49 7.34
CA SER A 4 6.99 10.66 5.88
C SER A 4 7.35 9.35 5.18
N VAL A 5 7.25 9.33 3.84
CA VAL A 5 7.70 8.19 3.00
C VAL A 5 9.17 7.86 3.26
N ASP A 6 10.04 8.87 3.30
CA ASP A 6 11.47 8.65 3.48
C ASP A 6 11.80 7.99 4.83
N ASP A 7 11.08 8.36 5.88
CA ASP A 7 11.22 7.75 7.20
C ASP A 7 10.64 6.33 7.25
N SER A 8 9.63 6.04 6.42
CA SER A 8 8.91 4.75 6.39
C SER A 8 9.51 3.69 5.46
N LYS A 9 10.45 4.05 4.57
CA LYS A 9 11.03 3.12 3.56
C LYS A 9 11.62 1.83 4.12
N SER A 10 12.07 1.86 5.35
CA SER A 10 12.59 0.68 6.05
C SER A 10 11.53 0.00 6.92
N GLY A 11 10.28 0.44 6.85
CA GLY A 11 9.21 0.05 7.76
C GLY A 11 9.23 0.85 9.06
N CYS A 12 8.40 0.44 10.03
CA CYS A 12 8.34 1.11 11.34
C CYS A 12 9.41 0.55 12.32
N ILE A 13 10.65 0.46 11.85
CA ILE A 13 11.78 -0.20 12.55
C ILE A 13 12.17 0.43 13.90
N CYS A 14 11.65 1.62 14.23
CA CYS A 14 11.82 2.21 15.56
C CYS A 14 11.01 1.46 16.64
N HIS A 15 9.98 0.72 16.24
CA HIS A 15 9.11 -0.05 17.13
C HIS A 15 9.53 -1.53 17.18
N SER A 16 9.71 -2.18 16.03
CA SER A 16 10.16 -3.56 15.93
C SER A 16 11.07 -3.74 14.71
N SER A 17 12.05 -4.63 14.82
CA SER A 17 13.06 -4.86 13.79
C SER A 17 12.53 -5.51 12.52
N SER A 18 11.33 -6.12 12.56
CA SER A 18 10.72 -6.84 11.43
C SER A 18 9.20 -6.78 11.47
N PRO A 19 8.54 -6.94 10.29
CA PRO A 19 7.08 -7.01 10.22
C PRO A 19 6.52 -8.16 11.05
N ALA A 20 5.39 -7.91 11.72
CA ALA A 20 4.71 -8.86 12.58
C ALA A 20 3.58 -9.58 11.82
N SER A 21 3.60 -10.90 11.81
CA SER A 21 2.62 -11.72 11.10
C SER A 21 1.23 -11.75 11.72
N ASP A 22 1.10 -11.34 12.97
CA ASP A 22 -0.16 -11.26 13.72
C ASP A 22 -0.84 -9.88 13.61
N LEU A 23 -0.23 -8.93 12.91
CA LEU A 23 -0.84 -7.64 12.56
C LEU A 23 -1.27 -7.66 11.09
N MET A 24 -2.55 -7.45 10.84
CA MET A 24 -3.11 -7.25 9.51
C MET A 24 -3.32 -5.76 9.25
N VAL A 25 -2.79 -5.27 8.13
CA VAL A 25 -2.93 -3.89 7.66
C VAL A 25 -3.81 -3.91 6.41
N THR A 26 -4.93 -3.18 6.41
CA THR A 26 -5.91 -3.24 5.33
C THR A 26 -6.28 -1.86 4.80
N LEU A 27 -6.41 -1.77 3.46
CA LEU A 27 -6.98 -0.63 2.75
C LEU A 27 -8.26 -1.11 2.05
N SER A 28 -9.41 -0.62 2.50
CA SER A 28 -10.71 -0.95 1.91
C SER A 28 -11.32 0.26 1.20
N GLY A 29 -12.28 0.00 0.28
CA GLY A 29 -12.89 1.05 -0.55
C GLY A 29 -12.13 1.37 -1.83
N LEU A 30 -10.90 0.85 -2.01
CA LEU A 30 -10.14 1.01 -3.25
C LEU A 30 -10.80 0.17 -4.36
N PRO A 31 -11.19 0.78 -5.51
CA PRO A 31 -11.74 0.02 -6.62
C PRO A 31 -10.65 -0.77 -7.34
N ALA A 32 -10.99 -1.91 -7.93
CA ALA A 32 -10.07 -2.63 -8.81
C ALA A 32 -9.76 -1.83 -10.08
N THR A 33 -10.75 -1.03 -10.53
CA THR A 33 -10.62 -0.13 -11.69
C THR A 33 -11.14 1.25 -11.29
N TYR A 34 -10.35 2.31 -11.56
CA TYR A 34 -10.75 3.69 -11.29
C TYR A 34 -11.11 4.45 -12.56
N ASP A 35 -11.95 5.46 -12.43
CA ASP A 35 -12.21 6.46 -13.47
C ASP A 35 -11.40 7.74 -13.19
N ALA A 36 -10.92 8.39 -14.26
CA ALA A 36 -10.09 9.59 -14.19
C ALA A 36 -10.73 10.71 -13.36
N GLY A 37 -9.98 11.25 -12.40
CA GLY A 37 -10.39 12.35 -11.54
C GLY A 37 -11.51 12.03 -10.54
N VAL A 38 -11.96 10.79 -10.45
CA VAL A 38 -13.00 10.39 -9.51
C VAL A 38 -12.42 10.28 -8.09
N ARG A 39 -13.23 10.67 -7.13
CA ARG A 39 -12.93 10.67 -5.70
C ARG A 39 -13.41 9.39 -5.04
N TYR A 40 -12.54 8.70 -4.33
CA TYR A 40 -12.83 7.45 -3.64
C TYR A 40 -12.61 7.61 -2.13
N ASN A 41 -13.59 7.23 -1.34
CA ASN A 41 -13.46 7.14 0.12
C ASN A 41 -12.84 5.80 0.48
N LEU A 42 -11.71 5.85 1.17
CA LEU A 42 -10.95 4.69 1.59
C LEU A 42 -10.97 4.58 3.12
N THR A 43 -10.75 3.38 3.60
CA THR A 43 -10.56 3.13 5.04
C THR A 43 -9.27 2.34 5.24
N VAL A 44 -8.37 2.90 6.03
CA VAL A 44 -7.20 2.23 6.59
C VAL A 44 -7.62 1.56 7.89
N ALA A 45 -7.24 0.31 8.11
CA ALA A 45 -7.51 -0.39 9.36
C ALA A 45 -6.37 -1.35 9.75
N LEU A 46 -6.11 -1.42 11.05
CA LEU A 46 -5.20 -2.37 11.68
C LEU A 46 -6.02 -3.37 12.49
N SER A 47 -5.70 -4.66 12.36
CA SER A 47 -6.36 -5.75 13.08
C SER A 47 -5.32 -6.72 13.62
N GLY A 48 -5.42 -7.08 14.90
CA GLY A 48 -4.40 -7.86 15.60
C GLY A 48 -3.32 -6.97 16.23
N GLY A 49 -2.14 -7.54 16.46
CA GLY A 49 -1.05 -6.89 17.20
C GLY A 49 -1.32 -6.82 18.72
N PRO A 50 -0.52 -6.06 19.47
CA PRO A 50 -0.61 -6.00 20.93
C PRO A 50 -1.94 -5.45 21.42
N GLU A 51 -2.39 -5.93 22.58
CA GLU A 51 -3.52 -5.33 23.29
C GLU A 51 -3.05 -4.05 24.00
N VAL A 52 -3.91 -3.03 23.99
CA VAL A 52 -3.68 -1.79 24.74
C VAL A 52 -3.96 -2.03 26.21
N THR A 53 -2.92 -2.02 27.04
CA THR A 53 -2.98 -2.55 28.41
C THR A 53 -3.46 -1.57 29.48
N SER A 54 -3.39 -0.24 29.28
CA SER A 54 -3.60 0.67 30.40
C SER A 54 -4.30 2.00 30.09
N ASN A 55 -4.33 2.45 28.87
CA ASN A 55 -5.03 3.67 28.47
C ASN A 55 -5.41 3.56 27.00
N PRO A 56 -6.64 3.94 26.57
CA PRO A 56 -7.03 3.89 25.16
C PRO A 56 -6.29 4.91 24.27
N THR A 57 -5.31 5.63 24.77
CA THR A 57 -4.46 6.55 24.02
C THR A 57 -3.26 5.82 23.41
N ASN A 58 -2.82 6.27 22.24
CA ASN A 58 -1.70 5.68 21.49
C ASN A 58 -1.93 4.18 21.16
N GLN A 59 -2.89 3.90 20.31
CA GLN A 59 -3.22 2.55 19.90
C GLN A 59 -2.54 2.15 18.58
N GLY A 60 -2.20 3.13 17.73
CA GLY A 60 -1.58 2.84 16.46
C GLY A 60 -1.38 4.04 15.56
N GLY A 61 -0.87 3.75 14.37
CA GLY A 61 -0.62 4.74 13.34
C GLY A 61 -0.45 4.09 11.98
N PHE A 62 -0.40 4.91 10.94
CA PHE A 62 -0.19 4.44 9.58
C PHE A 62 0.58 5.48 8.73
N ASN A 63 1.14 5.01 7.61
CA ASN A 63 1.56 5.82 6.48
C ASN A 63 1.00 5.17 5.21
N LEU A 64 0.36 5.97 4.35
CA LEU A 64 -0.21 5.56 3.08
C LEU A 64 0.40 6.38 1.95
N GLU A 65 0.93 5.67 0.95
CA GLU A 65 1.49 6.24 -0.28
C GLU A 65 0.65 5.79 -1.47
N ALA A 66 0.51 6.68 -2.46
CA ALA A 66 -0.05 6.36 -3.77
C ALA A 66 0.93 6.79 -4.87
N SER A 67 1.17 5.95 -5.87
CA SER A 67 2.09 6.29 -6.98
C SER A 67 1.53 7.35 -7.93
N ALA A 68 0.23 7.64 -7.88
CA ALA A 68 -0.43 8.70 -8.63
C ALA A 68 -1.79 9.07 -8.02
N GLY A 69 -2.30 10.26 -8.35
CA GLY A 69 -3.48 10.85 -7.73
C GLY A 69 -3.14 11.50 -6.39
N ASP A 70 -4.13 12.06 -5.73
CA ASP A 70 -3.96 12.84 -4.53
C ASP A 70 -4.64 12.15 -3.34
N LEU A 71 -3.88 11.93 -2.27
CA LEU A 71 -4.40 11.47 -0.98
C LEU A 71 -4.76 12.69 -0.13
N SER A 72 -5.88 12.65 0.57
CA SER A 72 -6.30 13.74 1.45
C SER A 72 -7.00 13.26 2.73
N SER A 73 -6.87 14.09 3.76
CA SER A 73 -7.58 13.95 5.03
C SER A 73 -9.06 14.25 4.86
N VAL A 74 -9.93 13.46 5.51
CA VAL A 74 -11.38 13.71 5.56
C VAL A 74 -11.88 14.14 6.94
N ASP A 75 -11.02 14.03 7.95
CA ASP A 75 -11.31 14.42 9.33
C ASP A 75 -10.03 14.92 10.04
N SER A 76 -10.14 15.24 11.34
CA SER A 76 -9.02 15.77 12.14
C SER A 76 -8.00 14.71 12.59
N ASN A 77 -8.15 13.43 12.21
CA ASN A 77 -7.33 12.34 12.72
C ASN A 77 -6.12 12.02 11.82
N THR A 78 -6.08 12.63 10.64
CA THR A 78 -5.04 12.39 9.63
C THR A 78 -4.42 13.69 9.15
N GLN A 79 -3.26 13.62 8.54
CA GLN A 79 -2.52 14.74 7.97
C GLN A 79 -1.77 14.33 6.70
N GLU A 80 -1.70 15.25 5.77
CA GLU A 80 -0.89 15.14 4.56
C GLU A 80 0.56 15.51 4.86
N LYS A 81 1.50 14.87 4.19
CA LYS A 81 2.92 15.19 4.25
C LYS A 81 3.37 15.91 2.97
N GLU A 82 4.50 16.61 3.02
CA GLU A 82 5.06 17.35 1.89
C GLU A 82 5.40 16.44 0.70
N ASP A 83 5.64 15.14 0.93
CA ASP A 83 5.91 14.13 -0.08
C ASP A 83 4.65 13.53 -0.72
N GLY A 84 3.45 14.03 -0.36
CA GLY A 84 2.17 13.57 -0.85
C GLY A 84 1.62 12.32 -0.15
N SER A 85 2.34 11.77 0.82
CA SER A 85 1.82 10.69 1.65
C SER A 85 0.81 11.20 2.68
N LEU A 86 -0.03 10.28 3.16
CA LEU A 86 -1.02 10.54 4.19
C LEU A 86 -0.73 9.68 5.42
N THR A 87 -0.84 10.28 6.59
CA THR A 87 -0.57 9.61 7.86
C THR A 87 -1.52 10.09 8.96
N HIS A 88 -1.56 9.37 10.08
CA HIS A 88 -2.25 9.84 11.29
C HIS A 88 -1.53 11.05 11.90
N ASN A 89 -2.23 11.80 12.73
CA ASN A 89 -1.65 12.84 13.58
C ASN A 89 -1.77 12.48 15.07
N SER A 90 -1.52 13.44 15.98
CA SER A 90 -1.60 13.19 17.42
C SER A 90 -3.02 12.90 17.93
N GLU A 91 -4.07 13.34 17.23
CA GLU A 91 -5.45 13.04 17.59
C GLU A 91 -5.86 11.66 17.04
N GLY A 92 -5.27 11.27 15.92
CA GLY A 92 -5.56 10.02 15.22
C GLY A 92 -4.80 8.79 15.73
N ASN A 93 -3.89 8.93 16.71
CA ASN A 93 -3.13 7.77 17.22
C ASN A 93 -3.90 6.94 18.28
N ASP A 94 -5.07 7.43 18.73
CA ASP A 94 -5.91 6.76 19.73
C ASP A 94 -6.87 5.72 19.11
N GLN A 95 -6.61 5.33 17.87
CA GLN A 95 -7.45 4.40 17.11
C GLN A 95 -6.63 3.52 16.19
N ARG A 96 -7.27 2.48 15.63
CA ARG A 96 -6.70 1.56 14.64
C ARG A 96 -7.49 1.55 13.33
N SER A 97 -8.29 2.60 13.07
CA SER A 97 -9.00 2.75 11.80
C SER A 97 -9.16 4.23 11.45
N TRP A 98 -8.86 4.59 10.20
CA TRP A 98 -8.90 5.95 9.69
C TRP A 98 -9.62 6.02 8.36
N LYS A 99 -10.40 7.09 8.19
CA LYS A 99 -11.03 7.42 6.90
C LYS A 99 -10.12 8.38 6.16
N VAL A 100 -9.91 8.10 4.90
CA VAL A 100 -9.08 8.89 4.00
C VAL A 100 -9.74 8.98 2.63
N GLU A 101 -9.28 9.88 1.80
CA GLU A 101 -9.79 10.07 0.46
C GLU A 101 -8.64 9.97 -0.54
N TRP A 102 -8.93 9.38 -1.70
CA TRP A 102 -8.05 9.40 -2.84
C TRP A 102 -8.80 9.95 -4.05
N VAL A 103 -8.21 10.99 -4.68
CA VAL A 103 -8.65 11.49 -5.98
C VAL A 103 -7.79 10.83 -7.04
N ALA A 104 -8.42 10.04 -7.90
CA ALA A 104 -7.71 9.35 -8.96
C ALA A 104 -7.05 10.34 -9.94
N PRO A 105 -5.90 9.97 -10.57
CA PRO A 105 -5.25 10.83 -11.55
C PRO A 105 -6.16 11.10 -12.75
N ALA A 106 -5.89 12.20 -13.47
CA ALA A 106 -6.58 12.55 -14.71
C ALA A 106 -6.26 11.58 -15.86
N ASP A 107 -5.17 10.83 -15.75
CA ASP A 107 -4.74 9.80 -16.70
C ASP A 107 -5.28 8.43 -16.25
N ASP A 108 -6.25 7.89 -16.99
CA ASP A 108 -6.85 6.59 -16.74
C ASP A 108 -6.11 5.42 -17.41
N SER A 109 -5.00 5.67 -18.08
CA SER A 109 -4.12 4.63 -18.63
C SER A 109 -3.12 4.08 -17.62
N LEU A 110 -3.08 4.62 -16.40
CA LEU A 110 -2.10 4.23 -15.38
C LEU A 110 -2.59 3.04 -14.55
N ARG A 111 -1.63 2.26 -14.07
CA ARG A 111 -1.79 1.38 -12.93
C ARG A 111 -1.22 2.07 -11.69
N VAL A 112 -2.07 2.38 -10.73
CA VAL A 112 -1.67 3.04 -9.48
C VAL A 112 -1.40 2.00 -8.42
N SER A 113 -0.22 2.09 -7.79
CA SER A 113 0.17 1.27 -6.63
C SER A 113 0.00 2.07 -5.35
N PHE A 114 -0.42 1.40 -4.30
CA PHE A 114 -0.52 1.94 -2.95
C PHE A 114 0.35 1.10 -2.03
N THR A 115 1.17 1.76 -1.21
CA THR A 115 1.90 1.13 -0.12
C THR A 115 1.34 1.64 1.20
N LEU A 116 0.85 0.72 2.02
CA LEU A 116 0.29 1.02 3.33
C LEU A 116 1.11 0.36 4.41
N ARG A 117 1.71 1.15 5.29
CA ARG A 117 2.39 0.69 6.50
C ARG A 117 1.56 1.03 7.71
N GLY A 118 1.41 0.08 8.61
CA GLY A 118 0.64 0.26 9.83
C GLY A 118 1.40 -0.23 11.04
N ASN A 119 1.28 0.51 12.14
CA ASN A 119 1.89 0.19 13.43
C ASN A 119 0.82 0.13 14.51
N ALA A 120 0.70 -1.01 15.19
CA ALA A 120 -0.15 -1.21 16.35
C ALA A 120 0.72 -1.23 17.60
N VAL A 121 0.41 -0.35 18.56
CA VAL A 121 1.22 -0.17 19.76
C VAL A 121 0.43 -0.60 21.02
N ASN A 122 1.15 -0.94 22.09
CA ASN A 122 0.58 -1.42 23.36
C ASN A 122 0.06 -0.27 24.25
N GLY A 123 0.34 1.01 23.90
CA GLY A 123 -0.14 2.20 24.61
C GLY A 123 0.70 2.61 25.83
N ASP A 124 1.90 2.07 26.00
CA ASP A 124 2.81 2.42 27.11
C ASP A 124 3.56 3.75 26.89
N GLY A 125 3.54 4.27 25.66
CA GLY A 125 4.18 5.53 25.25
C GLY A 125 5.66 5.40 24.89
N GLU A 126 6.19 4.20 24.85
CA GLU A 126 7.55 3.89 24.45
C GLU A 126 7.56 3.06 23.16
N ALA A 127 8.51 3.35 22.25
CA ALA A 127 8.72 2.51 21.08
C ALA A 127 9.55 1.29 21.46
N SER A 128 9.01 0.10 21.30
CA SER A 128 9.64 -1.15 21.74
C SER A 128 9.33 -2.34 20.82
N GLU A 129 10.02 -3.47 21.02
CA GLU A 129 9.75 -4.72 20.30
C GLU A 129 8.37 -5.33 20.65
N GLU A 130 7.65 -4.78 21.63
CA GLU A 130 6.28 -5.16 21.96
C GLU A 130 5.25 -4.50 21.04
N ASP A 131 5.67 -3.47 20.26
CA ASP A 131 4.87 -2.85 19.21
C ASP A 131 5.01 -3.64 17.91
N HIS A 132 3.90 -3.81 17.22
CA HIS A 132 3.87 -4.58 15.98
C HIS A 132 3.60 -3.68 14.78
N TRP A 133 4.37 -3.85 13.71
CA TRP A 133 4.09 -3.19 12.44
C TRP A 133 4.00 -4.21 11.30
N ASN A 134 3.31 -3.82 10.23
CA ASN A 134 3.26 -4.60 9.00
C ASN A 134 3.02 -3.67 7.80
N GLU A 135 3.18 -4.22 6.59
CA GLU A 135 3.00 -3.53 5.32
C GLU A 135 2.06 -4.31 4.41
N ALA A 136 1.30 -3.61 3.60
CA ALA A 136 0.48 -4.20 2.55
C ALA A 136 0.51 -3.33 1.29
N GLU A 137 0.52 -3.98 0.13
CA GLU A 137 0.48 -3.33 -1.18
C GLU A 137 -0.87 -3.57 -1.85
N TYR A 138 -1.38 -2.53 -2.52
CA TYR A 138 -2.62 -2.57 -3.28
C TYR A 138 -2.42 -1.94 -4.65
N THR A 139 -3.28 -2.26 -5.60
CA THR A 139 -3.26 -1.65 -6.92
C THR A 139 -4.66 -1.37 -7.41
N SER A 140 -4.81 -0.28 -8.17
CA SER A 140 -5.99 0.05 -8.95
C SER A 140 -5.56 0.39 -10.37
N LYS A 141 -6.30 -0.07 -11.37
CA LYS A 141 -6.02 0.22 -12.78
C LYS A 141 -7.00 1.26 -13.28
N GLY A 142 -6.54 2.19 -14.10
CA GLY A 142 -7.46 3.11 -14.77
C GLY A 142 -8.38 2.37 -15.74
N SER A 143 -9.53 2.95 -16.04
CA SER A 143 -10.51 2.37 -16.99
C SER A 143 -9.95 2.27 -18.42
N GLY A 144 -8.94 3.08 -18.76
CA GLY A 144 -8.19 3.04 -20.01
C GLY A 144 -6.88 2.22 -19.94
N TYR A 145 -6.60 1.53 -18.83
CA TYR A 145 -5.36 0.75 -18.70
C TYR A 145 -5.36 -0.47 -19.62
N GLU A 146 -4.36 -0.57 -20.47
CA GLU A 146 -4.15 -1.74 -21.34
C GLU A 146 -3.04 -2.62 -20.77
N GLU A 147 -3.33 -3.91 -20.55
CA GLU A 147 -2.31 -4.90 -20.20
C GLU A 147 -1.35 -5.06 -21.38
N GLU A 148 -0.04 -4.95 -21.14
CA GLU A 148 0.95 -5.31 -22.16
C GLU A 148 0.80 -6.79 -22.50
N SER A 149 0.21 -7.07 -23.67
CA SER A 149 0.22 -8.43 -24.22
C SER A 149 1.66 -8.85 -24.46
N PRO A 150 2.09 -10.05 -24.03
CA PRO A 150 3.40 -10.58 -24.41
C PRO A 150 3.46 -10.60 -25.93
N GLY A 151 4.25 -9.68 -26.49
CA GLY A 151 4.24 -9.38 -27.91
C GLY A 151 4.47 -10.65 -28.74
N LEU A 152 3.76 -10.76 -29.86
CA LEU A 152 3.88 -11.82 -30.87
C LEU A 152 5.33 -12.12 -31.28
N SER A 153 6.28 -11.21 -31.05
CA SER A 153 7.70 -11.40 -31.34
C SER A 153 8.35 -12.55 -30.52
N THR A 154 7.94 -12.76 -29.29
CA THR A 154 8.42 -13.87 -28.45
C THR A 154 7.88 -15.22 -28.92
N ILE A 155 6.65 -15.28 -29.41
CA ILE A 155 6.03 -16.50 -29.93
C ILE A 155 6.70 -16.91 -31.27
N LEU A 156 7.00 -15.92 -32.14
CA LEU A 156 7.70 -16.18 -33.41
C LEU A 156 9.12 -16.72 -33.19
N THR A 157 9.84 -16.20 -32.21
CA THR A 157 11.21 -16.65 -31.91
C THR A 157 11.23 -18.08 -31.39
N ILE A 158 10.28 -18.48 -30.56
CA ILE A 158 10.16 -19.86 -30.07
C ILE A 158 9.76 -20.80 -31.20
N ALA A 159 8.83 -20.41 -32.07
CA ALA A 159 8.44 -21.23 -33.22
C ALA A 159 9.60 -21.43 -34.21
N LEU A 160 10.44 -20.42 -34.44
CA LEU A 160 11.61 -20.51 -35.32
C LEU A 160 12.68 -21.43 -34.75
N LEU A 161 12.93 -21.37 -33.44
CA LEU A 161 13.89 -22.27 -32.77
C LEU A 161 13.44 -23.72 -32.75
N LEU A 162 12.16 -23.99 -32.56
CA LEU A 162 11.59 -25.33 -32.63
C LEU A 162 11.60 -25.88 -34.06
N GLY A 163 11.36 -25.04 -35.07
CA GLY A 163 11.45 -25.45 -36.50
C GLY A 163 12.86 -25.83 -36.93
N ILE A 164 13.90 -25.15 -36.41
CA ILE A 164 15.31 -25.49 -36.68
C ILE A 164 15.73 -26.80 -35.99
N ALA A 165 15.25 -27.02 -34.76
CA ALA A 165 15.54 -28.26 -34.02
C ALA A 165 14.89 -29.49 -34.69
N CYS A 166 13.68 -29.36 -35.24
CA CYS A 166 12.99 -30.46 -35.94
C CYS A 166 13.65 -30.80 -37.29
N ARG A 167 14.17 -29.81 -38.05
CA ARG A 167 14.91 -30.04 -39.29
C ARG A 167 16.26 -30.75 -39.10
N ARG A 168 16.92 -30.60 -37.95
CA ARG A 168 18.18 -31.28 -37.62
C ARG A 168 17.99 -32.77 -37.28
N ARG A 169 16.81 -33.20 -36.82
CA ARG A 169 16.50 -34.60 -36.49
C ARG A 169 16.11 -35.45 -37.70
N LEU A 170 15.84 -34.86 -38.86
CA LEU A 170 15.44 -35.56 -40.07
C LEU A 170 16.62 -35.82 -41.04
N ARG A 171 17.87 -35.59 -40.61
CA ARG A 171 19.08 -35.81 -41.44
C ARG A 171 20.04 -36.86 -40.86
N TYR A 172 19.50 -37.85 -40.15
CA TYR A 172 20.24 -39.08 -39.77
C TYR A 172 19.44 -40.31 -40.18
#